data_e59dccec79e3985fa8fabf1f54f4a039
#
_entry.id   e59dccec79e3985fa8fabf1f54f4a039
#
_cell.length_a   1.000
_cell.length_b   1.000
_cell.length_c   1.000
_cell.angle_alpha   90.00
_cell.angle_beta   90.00
_cell.angle_gamma   90.00
#
_symmetry.space_group_name_H-M   'P 1'
#
loop_
_entity.id
_entity.type
_entity.pdbx_description
1 polymer ?
#
loop_
_entity_poly.entity_id
_entity_poly.type
_entity_poly.pdbx_seq_one_letter_code
_entity_poly.pdbx_strand_id
1 'polypeptide(L)'
;MGTLFVGGALTLTLSALAYPSMLGLDTVSASGDRIIANTQWGPLTESDRAFVVAVRAAGLWEYPVGQIGLQKGQSKGVITASQHLIDGHAALDTTCLKIAPMLNVTLPNVASPQQEGFVNTLKADQGKQFDVDFANILRMTHGSIFNTVAKVRSTTKNTLVRALADQANDT
;
A
#
# COMPACT_ATOMS: atom_id res chain seq x y z
N MET A 1 -57.41 -16.59 12.02
CA MET A 1 -56.86 -15.22 11.95
C MET A 1 -55.31 -15.19 12.12
N GLY A 2 -54.59 -16.14 11.55
CA GLY A 2 -53.12 -16.24 11.76
C GLY A 2 -52.23 -16.01 10.54
N THR A 3 -52.81 -15.77 9.39
CA THR A 3 -52.05 -15.73 8.11
C THR A 3 -51.66 -14.32 7.61
N LEU A 4 -52.16 -13.27 8.22
CA LEU A 4 -51.88 -11.88 7.80
C LEU A 4 -50.61 -11.28 8.39
N PHE A 5 -50.04 -11.85 9.45
CA PHE A 5 -48.83 -11.32 10.09
C PHE A 5 -47.51 -11.83 9.50
N VAL A 6 -47.53 -13.01 8.82
CA VAL A 6 -46.28 -13.57 8.23
C VAL A 6 -45.89 -12.86 6.95
N GLY A 7 -46.84 -12.40 6.13
CA GLY A 7 -46.57 -11.68 4.89
C GLY A 7 -46.00 -10.27 5.10
N GLY A 8 -46.45 -9.60 6.19
CA GLY A 8 -45.94 -8.25 6.51
C GLY A 8 -44.49 -8.23 7.01
N ALA A 9 -44.09 -9.24 7.77
CA ALA A 9 -42.73 -9.36 8.27
C ALA A 9 -41.72 -9.67 7.14
N LEU A 10 -42.12 -10.47 6.15
CA LEU A 10 -41.26 -10.81 4.99
C LEU A 10 -41.03 -9.62 4.06
N THR A 11 -42.07 -8.81 3.82
CA THR A 11 -41.97 -7.61 2.98
C THR A 11 -41.12 -6.51 3.63
N LEU A 12 -41.18 -6.36 4.95
CA LEU A 12 -40.35 -5.41 5.70
C LEU A 12 -38.87 -5.84 5.71
N THR A 13 -38.59 -7.15 5.78
CA THR A 13 -37.22 -7.67 5.74
C THR A 13 -36.58 -7.51 4.35
N LEU A 14 -37.32 -7.74 3.29
CA LEU A 14 -36.87 -7.52 1.91
C LEU A 14 -36.63 -6.03 1.61
N SER A 15 -37.51 -5.15 2.11
CA SER A 15 -37.32 -3.70 1.96
C SER A 15 -36.10 -3.19 2.74
N ALA A 16 -35.80 -3.76 3.91
CA ALA A 16 -34.62 -3.39 4.69
C ALA A 16 -33.30 -3.82 4.02
N LEU A 17 -33.30 -4.91 3.25
CA LEU A 17 -32.11 -5.36 2.48
C LEU A 17 -31.89 -4.56 1.18
N ALA A 18 -32.94 -4.00 0.60
CA ALA A 18 -32.83 -3.19 -0.63
C ALA A 18 -32.57 -1.69 -0.34
N TYR A 19 -32.91 -1.23 0.85
CA TYR A 19 -32.84 0.19 1.22
C TYR A 19 -31.42 0.76 1.25
N PRO A 20 -30.38 0.02 1.70
CA PRO A 20 -29.00 0.49 1.66
C PRO A 20 -28.51 0.83 0.25
N SER A 21 -28.84 0.00 -0.75
CA SER A 21 -28.43 0.22 -2.13
C SER A 21 -29.05 1.50 -2.73
N MET A 22 -30.29 1.81 -2.36
CA MET A 22 -30.98 3.04 -2.80
C MET A 22 -30.38 4.31 -2.15
N LEU A 23 -29.74 4.19 -0.99
CA LEU A 23 -29.10 5.30 -0.29
C LEU A 23 -27.61 5.47 -0.66
N GLY A 24 -27.09 4.70 -1.60
CA GLY A 24 -25.70 4.77 -2.01
C GLY A 24 -24.71 4.26 -0.95
N LEU A 25 -25.18 3.47 0.03
CA LEU A 25 -24.34 2.90 1.09
C LEU A 25 -23.38 1.82 0.58
N ASP A 26 -23.60 1.34 -0.66
CA ASP A 26 -22.67 0.42 -1.37
C ASP A 26 -21.33 1.07 -1.74
N THR A 27 -21.23 2.40 -1.56
CA THR A 27 -19.97 3.12 -1.80
C THR A 27 -18.99 3.05 -0.63
N VAL A 28 -19.38 2.41 0.49
CA VAL A 28 -18.54 2.25 1.68
C VAL A 28 -18.21 0.77 1.84
N SER A 29 -16.92 0.47 2.01
CA SER A 29 -16.47 -0.89 2.30
C SER A 29 -16.87 -1.33 3.72
N ALA A 30 -16.78 -2.63 4.02
CA ALA A 30 -17.02 -3.17 5.36
C ALA A 30 -16.09 -2.57 6.44
N SER A 31 -14.97 -1.97 6.04
CA SER A 31 -14.05 -1.24 6.92
C SER A 31 -14.39 0.25 7.07
N GLY A 32 -15.50 0.73 6.47
CA GLY A 32 -15.87 2.15 6.44
C GLY A 32 -15.08 2.99 5.43
N ASP A 33 -14.25 2.37 4.59
CA ASP A 33 -13.46 3.05 3.56
C ASP A 33 -14.26 3.24 2.27
N ARG A 34 -14.12 4.39 1.62
CA ARG A 34 -14.90 4.75 0.42
C ARG A 34 -14.49 3.90 -0.79
N ILE A 35 -15.46 3.20 -1.38
CA ILE A 35 -15.28 2.50 -2.66
C ILE A 35 -15.24 3.53 -3.78
N ILE A 36 -14.18 3.52 -4.58
CA ILE A 36 -13.98 4.44 -5.71
C ILE A 36 -14.20 3.78 -7.07
N ALA A 37 -14.14 2.45 -7.14
CA ALA A 37 -14.46 1.68 -8.33
C ALA A 37 -14.85 0.25 -7.98
N ASN A 38 -15.76 -0.35 -8.78
CA ASN A 38 -15.98 -1.79 -8.79
C ASN A 38 -15.19 -2.39 -9.96
N THR A 39 -14.25 -3.27 -9.65
CA THR A 39 -13.39 -3.92 -10.65
C THR A 39 -13.67 -5.42 -10.70
N GLN A 40 -13.20 -6.10 -11.76
CA GLN A 40 -13.29 -7.56 -11.84
C GLN A 40 -12.44 -8.27 -10.77
N TRP A 41 -11.53 -7.55 -10.09
CA TRP A 41 -10.69 -8.06 -8.99
C TRP A 41 -11.26 -7.72 -7.61
N GLY A 42 -12.48 -7.23 -7.55
CA GLY A 42 -13.17 -6.75 -6.35
C GLY A 42 -13.23 -5.22 -6.26
N PRO A 43 -13.95 -4.67 -5.27
CA PRO A 43 -14.04 -3.24 -5.06
C PRO A 43 -12.66 -2.64 -4.78
N LEU A 44 -12.39 -1.49 -5.39
CA LEU A 44 -11.21 -0.67 -5.12
C LEU A 44 -11.62 0.48 -4.20
N THR A 45 -10.93 0.61 -3.08
CA THR A 45 -11.18 1.70 -2.13
C THR A 45 -10.15 2.82 -2.27
N GLU A 46 -10.42 3.95 -1.61
CA GLU A 46 -9.48 5.06 -1.50
C GLU A 46 -8.15 4.63 -0.85
N SER A 47 -8.24 3.83 0.23
CA SER A 47 -7.05 3.28 0.91
C SER A 47 -6.27 2.30 0.02
N ASP A 48 -6.95 1.49 -0.77
CA ASP A 48 -6.31 0.60 -1.73
C ASP A 48 -5.50 1.39 -2.77
N ARG A 49 -6.11 2.43 -3.35
CA ARG A 49 -5.42 3.33 -4.29
C ARG A 49 -4.21 4.01 -3.64
N ALA A 50 -4.40 4.57 -2.43
CA ALA A 50 -3.34 5.23 -1.69
C ALA A 50 -2.18 4.28 -1.38
N PHE A 51 -2.48 3.02 -1.08
CA PHE A 51 -1.47 1.98 -0.83
C PHE A 51 -0.63 1.69 -2.08
N VAL A 52 -1.26 1.46 -3.25
CA VAL A 52 -0.53 1.23 -4.51
C VAL A 52 0.39 2.40 -4.84
N VAL A 53 -0.08 3.63 -4.65
CA VAL A 53 0.71 4.86 -4.83
C VAL A 53 1.87 4.93 -3.84
N ALA A 54 1.64 4.58 -2.57
CA ALA A 54 2.68 4.62 -1.53
C ALA A 54 3.79 3.58 -1.78
N VAL A 55 3.44 2.36 -2.20
CA VAL A 55 4.43 1.32 -2.55
C VAL A 55 5.31 1.78 -3.73
N ARG A 56 4.69 2.38 -4.76
CA ARG A 56 5.45 2.96 -5.88
C ARG A 56 6.37 4.10 -5.41
N ALA A 57 5.85 5.01 -4.58
CA ALA A 57 6.62 6.15 -4.07
C ALA A 57 7.81 5.69 -3.21
N ALA A 58 7.66 4.60 -2.44
CA ALA A 58 8.78 4.01 -1.69
C ALA A 58 9.90 3.57 -2.63
N GLY A 59 9.60 2.84 -3.70
CA GLY A 59 10.60 2.39 -4.66
C GLY A 59 11.38 3.52 -5.34
N LEU A 60 10.76 4.68 -5.53
CA LEU A 60 11.40 5.84 -6.18
C LEU A 60 12.58 6.41 -5.39
N TRP A 61 12.64 6.19 -4.09
CA TRP A 61 13.75 6.66 -3.26
C TRP A 61 14.55 5.51 -2.62
N GLU A 62 13.92 4.41 -2.23
CA GLU A 62 14.60 3.30 -1.56
C GLU A 62 15.49 2.48 -2.50
N TYR A 63 15.09 2.31 -3.76
CA TYR A 63 15.96 1.70 -4.76
C TYR A 63 17.29 2.48 -4.95
N PRO A 64 17.29 3.81 -5.22
CA PRO A 64 18.54 4.57 -5.25
C PRO A 64 19.29 4.61 -3.90
N VAL A 65 18.61 4.59 -2.76
CA VAL A 65 19.26 4.47 -1.45
C VAL A 65 19.99 3.13 -1.32
N GLY A 66 19.41 2.04 -1.78
CA GLY A 66 20.08 0.74 -1.85
C GLY A 66 21.37 0.80 -2.68
N GLN A 67 21.31 1.45 -3.85
CA GLN A 67 22.51 1.63 -4.71
C GLN A 67 23.61 2.45 -3.99
N ILE A 68 23.23 3.52 -3.29
CA ILE A 68 24.17 4.32 -2.50
C ILE A 68 24.77 3.47 -1.35
N GLY A 69 23.94 2.65 -0.71
CA GLY A 69 24.36 1.78 0.39
C GLY A 69 25.35 0.71 -0.03
N LEU A 70 25.24 0.14 -1.23
CA LEU A 70 26.25 -0.76 -1.79
C LEU A 70 27.59 -0.06 -2.06
N GLN A 71 27.58 1.24 -2.37
CA GLN A 71 28.79 2.02 -2.68
C GLN A 71 29.49 2.54 -1.42
N LYS A 72 28.73 2.94 -0.39
CA LYS A 72 29.24 3.71 0.76
C LYS A 72 29.16 2.95 2.08
N GLY A 73 28.32 1.92 2.19
CA GLY A 73 28.12 1.14 3.41
C GLY A 73 29.40 0.46 3.87
N GLN A 74 29.66 0.50 5.16
CA GLN A 74 30.86 -0.09 5.77
C GLN A 74 30.56 -1.41 6.47
N SER A 75 29.38 -1.54 7.05
CA SER A 75 28.99 -2.76 7.76
C SER A 75 28.33 -3.77 6.82
N LYS A 76 28.53 -5.05 7.14
CA LYS A 76 27.81 -6.14 6.46
C LYS A 76 26.29 -5.93 6.48
N GLY A 77 25.74 -5.42 7.59
CA GLY A 77 24.31 -5.17 7.74
C GLY A 77 23.78 -4.16 6.72
N VAL A 78 24.49 -3.05 6.53
CA VAL A 78 24.14 -2.03 5.54
C VAL A 78 24.22 -2.59 4.11
N ILE A 79 25.30 -3.33 3.78
CA ILE A 79 25.46 -3.94 2.45
C ILE A 79 24.31 -4.93 2.17
N THR A 80 23.99 -5.81 3.12
CA THR A 80 22.90 -6.78 2.97
C THR A 80 21.54 -6.08 2.82
N ALA A 81 21.25 -5.12 3.68
CA ALA A 81 20.01 -4.35 3.60
C ALA A 81 19.90 -3.57 2.28
N SER A 82 21.00 -3.01 1.79
CA SER A 82 21.04 -2.31 0.50
C SER A 82 20.68 -3.22 -0.67
N GLN A 83 21.16 -4.46 -0.69
CA GLN A 83 20.79 -5.43 -1.72
C GLN A 83 19.30 -5.79 -1.62
N HIS A 84 18.77 -6.01 -0.40
CA HIS A 84 17.34 -6.27 -0.21
C HIS A 84 16.48 -5.10 -0.68
N LEU A 85 16.87 -3.84 -0.43
CA LEU A 85 16.15 -2.68 -0.95
C LEU A 85 16.10 -2.67 -2.48
N ILE A 86 17.22 -2.96 -3.14
CA ILE A 86 17.27 -3.01 -4.61
C ILE A 86 16.34 -4.09 -5.16
N ASP A 87 16.50 -5.32 -4.68
CA ASP A 87 15.77 -6.48 -5.19
C ASP A 87 14.27 -6.37 -4.88
N GLY A 88 13.93 -6.02 -3.64
CA GLY A 88 12.56 -5.89 -3.18
C GLY A 88 11.81 -4.78 -3.89
N HIS A 89 12.39 -3.58 -3.93
CA HIS A 89 11.71 -2.44 -4.58
C HIS A 89 11.67 -2.56 -6.10
N ALA A 90 12.61 -3.22 -6.75
CA ALA A 90 12.50 -3.54 -8.17
C ALA A 90 11.33 -4.49 -8.46
N ALA A 91 11.14 -5.51 -7.61
CA ALA A 91 10.02 -6.44 -7.74
C ALA A 91 8.67 -5.77 -7.44
N LEU A 92 8.58 -4.98 -6.36
CA LEU A 92 7.37 -4.21 -6.02
C LEU A 92 7.00 -3.20 -7.12
N ASP A 93 8.00 -2.52 -7.69
CA ASP A 93 7.80 -1.57 -8.76
C ASP A 93 7.22 -2.23 -10.02
N THR A 94 7.77 -3.38 -10.40
CA THR A 94 7.25 -4.19 -11.52
C THR A 94 5.78 -4.54 -11.29
N THR A 95 5.40 -4.92 -10.07
CA THR A 95 4.01 -5.22 -9.72
C THR A 95 3.14 -3.97 -9.78
N CYS A 96 3.58 -2.85 -9.21
CA CYS A 96 2.84 -1.57 -9.25
C CYS A 96 2.57 -1.12 -10.70
N LEU A 97 3.58 -1.13 -11.56
CA LEU A 97 3.46 -0.75 -12.97
C LEU A 97 2.49 -1.67 -13.74
N LYS A 98 2.44 -2.96 -13.38
CA LYS A 98 1.52 -3.92 -13.97
C LYS A 98 0.07 -3.68 -13.54
N ILE A 99 -0.19 -3.50 -12.24
CA ILE A 99 -1.57 -3.44 -11.71
C ILE A 99 -2.20 -2.06 -11.81
N ALA A 100 -1.41 -0.98 -11.82
CA ALA A 100 -1.92 0.38 -11.85
C ALA A 100 -2.86 0.66 -13.04
N PRO A 101 -2.52 0.33 -14.30
CA PRO A 101 -3.44 0.52 -15.43
C PRO A 101 -4.68 -0.38 -15.31
N MET A 102 -4.58 -1.58 -14.72
CA MET A 102 -5.71 -2.48 -14.51
C MET A 102 -6.72 -1.92 -13.50
N LEU A 103 -6.24 -1.14 -12.54
CA LEU A 103 -7.04 -0.49 -11.48
C LEU A 103 -7.36 0.98 -11.79
N ASN A 104 -6.92 1.51 -12.93
CA ASN A 104 -7.01 2.92 -13.27
C ASN A 104 -6.41 3.84 -12.19
N VAL A 105 -5.23 3.45 -11.68
CA VAL A 105 -4.47 4.20 -10.66
C VAL A 105 -3.31 4.93 -11.33
N THR A 106 -3.23 6.24 -11.12
CA THR A 106 -2.08 7.04 -11.57
C THR A 106 -0.95 6.91 -10.55
N LEU A 107 0.23 6.52 -11.01
CA LEU A 107 1.43 6.37 -10.18
C LEU A 107 2.32 7.61 -10.22
N PRO A 108 3.03 7.94 -9.12
CA PRO A 108 4.06 8.98 -9.13
C PRO A 108 5.29 8.54 -9.94
N ASN A 109 5.98 9.52 -10.51
CA ASN A 109 7.23 9.31 -11.25
C ASN A 109 8.45 9.91 -10.54
N VAL A 110 8.21 10.66 -9.47
CA VAL A 110 9.26 11.30 -8.66
C VAL A 110 8.99 11.02 -7.18
N ALA A 111 10.05 10.94 -6.40
CA ALA A 111 9.97 10.86 -4.95
C ALA A 111 9.40 12.16 -4.35
N SER A 112 8.82 12.10 -3.17
CA SER A 112 8.39 13.31 -2.46
C SER A 112 9.59 14.15 -2.00
N PRO A 113 9.42 15.47 -1.74
CA PRO A 113 10.50 16.30 -1.22
C PRO A 113 11.14 15.77 0.06
N GLN A 114 10.36 15.12 0.94
CA GLN A 114 10.88 14.46 2.13
C GLN A 114 11.78 13.27 1.78
N GLN A 115 11.34 12.42 0.86
CA GLN A 115 12.11 11.25 0.40
C GLN A 115 13.38 11.67 -0.32
N GLU A 116 13.32 12.71 -1.14
CA GLU A 116 14.52 13.33 -1.76
C GLU A 116 15.48 13.86 -0.69
N GLY A 117 14.97 14.44 0.39
CA GLY A 117 15.75 14.87 1.55
C GLY A 117 16.56 13.70 2.16
N PHE A 118 15.94 12.52 2.33
CA PHE A 118 16.64 11.32 2.82
C PHE A 118 17.76 10.89 1.87
N VAL A 119 17.48 10.85 0.57
CA VAL A 119 18.48 10.51 -0.44
C VAL A 119 19.65 11.50 -0.41
N ASN A 120 19.37 12.79 -0.27
CA ASN A 120 20.40 13.84 -0.24
C ASN A 120 21.26 13.75 1.04
N THR A 121 20.64 13.47 2.18
CA THR A 121 21.37 13.22 3.44
C THR A 121 22.35 12.06 3.24
N LEU A 122 21.88 10.90 2.78
CA LEU A 122 22.71 9.73 2.57
C LEU A 122 23.78 9.91 1.47
N LYS A 123 23.52 10.75 0.47
CA LYS A 123 24.56 11.14 -0.51
C LYS A 123 25.69 11.97 0.11
N ALA A 124 25.36 12.84 1.07
CA ALA A 124 26.34 13.68 1.75
C ALA A 124 27.16 12.91 2.79
N ASP A 125 26.57 11.95 3.49
CA ASP A 125 27.20 11.19 4.56
C ASP A 125 28.36 10.32 4.08
N GLN A 126 29.30 10.06 4.99
CA GLN A 126 30.48 9.24 4.76
C GLN A 126 30.78 8.33 5.96
N GLY A 127 31.41 7.20 5.70
CA GLY A 127 31.96 6.31 6.71
C GLY A 127 30.89 5.83 7.71
N LYS A 128 31.21 5.83 8.99
CA LYS A 128 30.32 5.36 10.05
C LYS A 128 29.02 6.17 10.14
N GLN A 129 29.05 7.48 9.83
CA GLN A 129 27.85 8.31 9.88
C GLN A 129 26.84 7.86 8.83
N PHE A 130 27.30 7.51 7.63
CA PHE A 130 26.46 6.92 6.60
C PHE A 130 25.70 5.68 7.12
N ASP A 131 26.40 4.73 7.72
CA ASP A 131 25.76 3.49 8.24
C ASP A 131 24.70 3.79 9.31
N VAL A 132 24.96 4.77 10.17
CA VAL A 132 24.03 5.18 11.23
C VAL A 132 22.77 5.82 10.65
N ASP A 133 22.93 6.75 9.75
CA ASP A 133 21.80 7.48 9.16
C ASP A 133 20.99 6.60 8.19
N PHE A 134 21.66 5.75 7.42
CA PHE A 134 21.00 4.71 6.62
C PHE A 134 20.10 3.82 7.49
N ALA A 135 20.63 3.27 8.58
CA ALA A 135 19.85 2.40 9.46
C ALA A 135 18.69 3.15 10.15
N ASN A 136 18.91 4.39 10.59
CA ASN A 136 17.89 5.17 11.29
C ASN A 136 16.76 5.61 10.38
N ILE A 137 17.07 6.11 9.17
CA ILE A 137 16.09 6.54 8.19
C ILE A 137 15.22 5.34 7.77
N LEU A 138 15.82 4.21 7.41
CA LEU A 138 15.06 3.03 6.98
C LEU A 138 14.23 2.45 8.11
N ARG A 139 14.74 2.34 9.32
CA ARG A 139 13.97 1.84 10.47
C ARG A 139 12.75 2.73 10.75
N MET A 140 12.90 4.05 10.65
CA MET A 140 11.81 4.99 10.86
C MET A 140 10.73 4.84 9.76
N THR A 141 11.13 4.78 8.51
CA THR A 141 10.21 4.71 7.37
C THR A 141 9.50 3.35 7.30
N HIS A 142 10.22 2.24 7.45
CA HIS A 142 9.63 0.90 7.48
C HIS A 142 8.72 0.69 8.69
N GLY A 143 9.08 1.20 9.87
CA GLY A 143 8.22 1.15 11.05
C GLY A 143 6.88 1.88 10.83
N SER A 144 6.88 2.97 10.07
CA SER A 144 5.67 3.70 9.71
C SER A 144 4.79 2.94 8.71
N ILE A 145 5.39 2.37 7.65
CA ILE A 145 4.64 1.70 6.60
C ILE A 145 4.10 0.33 7.03
N PHE A 146 4.73 -0.34 7.97
CA PHE A 146 4.33 -1.67 8.43
C PHE A 146 2.86 -1.75 8.85
N ASN A 147 2.38 -0.77 9.62
CA ASN A 147 0.97 -0.71 10.02
C ASN A 147 0.03 -0.54 8.81
N THR A 148 0.46 0.19 7.80
CA THR A 148 -0.32 0.38 6.56
C THR A 148 -0.43 -0.93 5.78
N VAL A 149 0.68 -1.65 5.61
CA VAL A 149 0.71 -2.98 4.97
C VAL A 149 -0.23 -3.95 5.70
N ALA A 150 -0.10 -4.06 7.03
CA ALA A 150 -0.92 -4.95 7.85
C ALA A 150 -2.42 -4.60 7.74
N LYS A 151 -2.77 -3.30 7.78
CA LYS A 151 -4.15 -2.83 7.62
C LYS A 151 -4.70 -3.21 6.24
N VAL A 152 -3.99 -2.90 5.15
CA VAL A 152 -4.45 -3.22 3.79
C VAL A 152 -4.60 -4.73 3.61
N ARG A 153 -3.62 -5.53 4.05
CA ARG A 153 -3.72 -6.99 4.03
C ARG A 153 -4.96 -7.53 4.74
N SER A 154 -5.38 -6.91 5.84
CA SER A 154 -6.54 -7.38 6.61
C SER A 154 -7.89 -6.89 6.06
N THR A 155 -7.93 -5.77 5.36
CA THR A 155 -9.20 -5.10 5.01
C THR A 155 -9.56 -5.11 3.54
N THR A 156 -8.56 -5.07 2.63
CA THR A 156 -8.85 -4.99 1.19
C THR A 156 -9.63 -6.19 0.67
N LYS A 157 -10.58 -5.94 -0.19
CA LYS A 157 -11.34 -6.94 -0.96
C LYS A 157 -10.88 -7.04 -2.41
N ASN A 158 -9.93 -6.17 -2.81
CA ASN A 158 -9.35 -6.22 -4.14
C ASN A 158 -8.17 -7.22 -4.17
N THR A 159 -8.26 -8.23 -5.03
CA THR A 159 -7.29 -9.32 -5.05
C THR A 159 -5.91 -8.89 -5.55
N LEU A 160 -5.83 -7.88 -6.45
CA LEU A 160 -4.55 -7.35 -6.92
C LEU A 160 -3.84 -6.54 -5.82
N VAL A 161 -4.60 -5.74 -5.08
CA VAL A 161 -4.06 -4.95 -3.97
C VAL A 161 -3.63 -5.85 -2.82
N ARG A 162 -4.39 -6.93 -2.55
CA ARG A 162 -3.99 -7.92 -1.55
C ARG A 162 -2.67 -8.60 -1.92
N ALA A 163 -2.52 -9.04 -3.17
CA ALA A 163 -1.29 -9.66 -3.64
C ALA A 163 -0.09 -8.71 -3.53
N LEU A 164 -0.27 -7.42 -3.85
CA LEU A 164 0.77 -6.41 -3.65
C LEU A 164 1.11 -6.22 -2.16
N ALA A 165 0.09 -6.23 -1.28
CA ALA A 165 0.31 -6.06 0.16
C ALA A 165 0.99 -7.30 0.78
N ASP A 166 0.70 -8.50 0.29
CA ASP A 166 1.41 -9.72 0.68
C ASP A 166 2.87 -9.65 0.23
N GLN A 167 3.15 -9.26 -1.02
CA GLN A 167 4.49 -9.06 -1.52
C GLN A 167 5.25 -8.00 -0.71
N ALA A 168 4.63 -6.86 -0.41
CA ALA A 168 5.26 -5.81 0.39
C ALA A 168 5.52 -6.20 1.86
N ASN A 169 4.79 -7.19 2.39
CA ASN A 169 5.04 -7.74 3.71
C ASN A 169 6.27 -8.66 3.74
N ASP A 170 6.56 -9.32 2.63
CA ASP A 170 7.63 -10.31 2.51
C ASP A 170 8.97 -9.69 2.05
N THR A 171 8.92 -8.39 1.62
CA THR A 171 10.07 -7.58 1.22
C THR A 171 10.71 -6.88 2.41
#